data_8b2654c588e05ed98b852eab63cb7f48
#
_entry.id   8b2654c588e05ed98b852eab63cb7f48
#
_cell.length_a   1.000
_cell.length_b   1.000
_cell.length_c   1.000
_cell.angle_alpha   90.00
_cell.angle_beta   90.00
_cell.angle_gamma   90.00
#
_symmetry.space_group_name_H-M   'P 1'
#
loop_
_entity.id
_entity.type
_entity.pdbx_description
1 polymer ?
#
loop_
_entity_poly.entity_id
_entity_poly.type
_entity_poly.pdbx_seq_one_letter_code
_entity_poly.pdbx_strand_id
1 'polypeptide(L)'
;MLFLVVSTPRPERPSDLAKTRQSFWPWIANYQARGVCRHAYARVGRGAVAVFDVEGNNALHRILNEWADIIPAHFDTYPLVDVEATKRMLAAQVAAKKK
;
A
#
# COMPACT_ATOMS: atom_id res chain seq x y z
N MET A 1 4.59 -0.52 -10.88
CA MET A 1 3.22 -1.04 -10.64
C MET A 1 2.70 -0.49 -9.33
N LEU A 2 1.45 -0.06 -9.34
CA LEU A 2 0.81 0.53 -8.17
C LEU A 2 -0.03 -0.50 -7.43
N PHE A 3 0.10 -0.50 -6.11
CA PHE A 3 -0.71 -1.36 -5.23
C PHE A 3 -1.23 -0.56 -4.05
N LEU A 4 -2.53 -0.73 -3.77
CA LEU A 4 -3.10 -0.30 -2.50
C LEU A 4 -2.97 -1.45 -1.51
N VAL A 5 -2.41 -1.17 -0.34
CA VAL A 5 -2.26 -2.15 0.73
C VAL A 5 -3.03 -1.68 1.95
N VAL A 6 -3.86 -2.56 2.47
CA VAL A 6 -4.63 -2.31 3.70
C VAL A 6 -4.16 -3.32 4.73
N SER A 7 -3.65 -2.83 5.87
CA SER A 7 -3.21 -3.71 6.95
C SER A 7 -4.28 -3.81 8.03
N THR A 8 -4.48 -5.03 8.51
CA THR A 8 -5.32 -5.32 9.67
C THR A 8 -4.45 -6.02 10.70
N PRO A 9 -4.03 -5.32 11.78
CA PRO A 9 -3.16 -5.91 12.79
C PRO A 9 -3.85 -7.07 13.51
N ARG A 10 -3.05 -7.96 14.09
CA ARG A 10 -3.56 -9.03 14.92
C ARG A 10 -4.27 -8.47 16.15
N PRO A 11 -5.17 -9.23 16.79
CA PRO A 11 -6.00 -8.73 17.90
C PRO A 11 -5.28 -8.65 19.24
N GLU A 12 -3.96 -8.42 19.26
CA GLU A 12 -3.24 -8.11 20.49
C GLU A 12 -3.57 -6.70 20.95
N ARG A 13 -3.37 -6.43 22.25
CA ARG A 13 -3.56 -5.09 22.79
C ARG A 13 -2.63 -4.11 22.08
N PRO A 14 -3.14 -2.98 21.59
CA PRO A 14 -2.26 -1.99 20.97
C PRO A 14 -1.13 -1.52 21.89
N SER A 15 -1.39 -1.39 23.20
CA SER A 15 -0.38 -0.95 24.16
C SER A 15 0.79 -1.93 24.29
N ASP A 16 0.56 -3.23 24.08
CA ASP A 16 1.61 -4.24 24.15
C ASP A 16 2.61 -4.11 22.99
N LEU A 17 2.19 -3.43 21.91
CA LEU A 17 2.97 -3.24 20.70
C LEU A 17 3.44 -1.79 20.54
N ALA A 18 3.36 -0.98 21.59
CA ALA A 18 3.62 0.47 21.49
C ALA A 18 4.99 0.79 20.91
N LYS A 19 6.05 0.12 21.41
CA LYS A 19 7.41 0.34 20.91
C LYS A 19 7.56 -0.05 19.45
N THR A 20 7.01 -1.18 19.07
CA THR A 20 7.05 -1.68 17.70
C THR A 20 6.28 -0.75 16.76
N ARG A 21 5.12 -0.28 17.22
CA ARG A 21 4.29 0.66 16.45
C ARG A 21 5.02 1.98 16.20
N GLN A 22 5.80 2.45 17.16
CA GLN A 22 6.59 3.67 16.96
C GLN A 22 7.62 3.53 15.85
N SER A 23 8.16 2.34 15.63
CA SER A 23 9.17 2.13 14.60
C SER A 23 8.57 2.02 13.19
N PHE A 24 7.26 1.85 13.07
CA PHE A 24 6.59 1.74 11.77
C PHE A 24 6.72 3.03 10.94
N TRP A 25 6.42 4.18 11.54
CA TRP A 25 6.38 5.45 10.79
C TRP A 25 7.75 5.87 10.26
N PRO A 26 8.87 5.78 11.02
CA PRO A 26 10.19 6.00 10.44
C PRO A 26 10.53 5.02 9.32
N TRP A 27 10.11 3.76 9.44
CA TRP A 27 10.34 2.75 8.41
C TRP A 27 9.62 3.11 7.11
N ILE A 28 8.32 3.43 7.17
CA ILE A 28 7.56 3.77 5.97
C ILE A 28 8.04 5.11 5.38
N ALA A 29 8.54 6.02 6.21
CA ALA A 29 9.07 7.30 5.76
C ALA A 29 10.28 7.12 4.83
N ASN A 30 11.11 6.10 5.05
CA ASN A 30 12.22 5.78 4.15
C ASN A 30 11.72 5.42 2.76
N TYR A 31 10.65 4.66 2.67
CA TYR A 31 10.05 4.30 1.38
C TYR A 31 9.37 5.50 0.73
N GLN A 32 8.79 6.40 1.52
CA GLN A 32 8.22 7.65 1.01
C GLN A 32 9.32 8.54 0.41
N ALA A 33 10.45 8.67 1.08
CA ALA A 33 11.57 9.48 0.61
C ALA A 33 12.13 8.97 -0.74
N ARG A 34 12.06 7.67 -0.98
CA ARG A 34 12.53 7.06 -2.23
C ARG A 34 11.45 7.02 -3.33
N GLY A 35 10.25 7.52 -3.03
CA GLY A 35 9.14 7.49 -3.98
C GLY A 35 8.49 6.11 -4.16
N VAL A 36 8.89 5.12 -3.38
CA VAL A 36 8.31 3.78 -3.43
C VAL A 36 6.96 3.75 -2.73
N CYS A 37 6.84 4.39 -1.57
CA CYS A 37 5.56 4.60 -0.92
C CYS A 37 5.04 5.98 -1.32
N ARG A 38 3.94 6.00 -2.06
CA ARG A 38 3.33 7.25 -2.55
C ARG A 38 2.47 7.92 -1.50
N HIS A 39 1.73 7.13 -0.75
CA HIS A 39 0.79 7.60 0.27
C HIS A 39 0.75 6.61 1.41
N ALA A 40 0.62 7.12 2.64
CA ALA A 40 0.46 6.28 3.83
C ALA A 40 -0.41 7.01 4.83
N TYR A 41 -1.39 6.30 5.38
CA TYR A 41 -2.33 6.83 6.36
C TYR A 41 -2.63 5.80 7.42
N ALA A 42 -2.86 6.25 8.66
CA ALA A 42 -3.40 5.39 9.70
C ALA A 42 -4.90 5.20 9.45
N ARG A 43 -5.38 3.98 9.71
CA ARG A 43 -6.82 3.71 9.66
C ARG A 43 -7.46 4.12 10.97
N VAL A 44 -8.68 4.59 10.90
CA VAL A 44 -9.46 4.84 12.11
C VAL A 44 -9.62 3.51 12.88
N GLY A 45 -9.25 3.54 14.16
CA GLY A 45 -9.19 2.35 14.98
C GLY A 45 -7.80 1.74 14.98
N ARG A 46 -7.50 0.86 14.04
CA ARG A 46 -6.21 0.16 13.97
C ARG A 46 -5.81 -0.11 12.54
N GLY A 47 -4.51 -0.14 12.32
CA GLY A 47 -3.95 -0.47 11.02
C GLY A 47 -3.55 0.73 10.21
N ALA A 48 -3.13 0.47 9.00
CA ALA A 48 -2.68 1.52 8.08
C ALA A 48 -3.07 1.17 6.64
N VAL A 49 -3.08 2.19 5.81
CA VAL A 49 -3.30 2.07 4.36
C VAL A 49 -2.11 2.73 3.68
N ALA A 50 -1.55 2.08 2.68
CA ALA A 50 -0.44 2.63 1.92
C ALA A 50 -0.60 2.33 0.43
N VAL A 51 -0.07 3.23 -0.40
CA VAL A 51 0.03 3.02 -1.84
C VAL A 51 1.50 2.90 -2.20
N PHE A 52 1.88 1.77 -2.79
CA PHE A 52 3.25 1.50 -3.21
C PHE A 52 3.37 1.48 -4.73
N ASP A 53 4.45 2.07 -5.22
CA ASP A 53 4.86 1.99 -6.61
C ASP A 53 6.12 1.13 -6.67
N VAL A 54 5.98 -0.08 -7.15
CA VAL A 54 7.05 -1.09 -7.14
C VAL A 54 7.17 -1.75 -8.51
N GLU A 55 8.29 -2.46 -8.71
CA GLU A 55 8.55 -3.14 -9.98
C GLU A 55 7.60 -4.31 -10.24
N GLY A 56 7.12 -4.95 -9.18
CA GLY A 56 6.23 -6.10 -9.31
C GLY A 56 5.94 -6.76 -7.96
N ASN A 57 5.35 -7.93 -8.03
CA ASN A 57 4.86 -8.64 -6.85
C ASN A 57 5.98 -9.00 -5.87
N ASN A 58 7.17 -9.37 -6.38
CA ASN A 58 8.28 -9.76 -5.50
C ASN A 58 8.76 -8.60 -4.65
N ALA A 59 8.85 -7.40 -5.22
CA ALA A 59 9.24 -6.22 -4.47
C ALA A 59 8.19 -5.87 -3.40
N LEU A 60 6.91 -5.94 -3.74
CA LEU A 60 5.84 -5.71 -2.78
C LEU A 60 5.87 -6.75 -1.66
N HIS A 61 6.04 -8.02 -2.00
CA HIS A 61 6.11 -9.10 -1.03
C HIS A 61 7.22 -8.87 0.01
N ARG A 62 8.38 -8.41 -0.45
CA ARG A 62 9.51 -8.09 0.43
C ARG A 62 9.14 -6.96 1.40
N ILE A 63 8.53 -5.90 0.90
CA ILE A 63 8.10 -4.77 1.72
C ILE A 63 7.08 -5.20 2.77
N LEU A 64 6.11 -6.02 2.38
CA LEU A 64 5.08 -6.48 3.32
C LEU A 64 5.62 -7.44 4.37
N ASN A 65 6.66 -8.21 4.04
CA ASN A 65 7.34 -9.03 5.05
C ASN A 65 8.08 -8.17 6.07
N GLU A 66 8.72 -7.09 5.64
CA GLU A 66 9.32 -6.12 6.56
C GLU A 66 8.27 -5.50 7.47
N TRP A 67 7.14 -5.11 6.89
CA TRP A 67 6.03 -4.54 7.63
C TRP A 67 5.52 -5.52 8.70
N ALA A 68 5.31 -6.79 8.31
CA ALA A 68 4.83 -7.82 9.22
C ALA A 68 5.78 -8.10 10.36
N ASP A 69 7.09 -7.93 10.14
CA ASP A 69 8.08 -8.04 11.21
C ASP A 69 7.95 -6.91 12.24
N ILE A 70 7.57 -5.73 11.78
CA ILE A 70 7.39 -4.58 12.67
C ILE A 70 6.05 -4.70 13.40
N ILE A 71 4.97 -4.90 12.65
CA ILE A 71 3.61 -5.05 13.20
C ILE A 71 2.96 -6.24 12.51
N PRO A 72 2.86 -7.39 13.19
CA PRO A 72 2.18 -8.55 12.60
C PRO A 72 0.76 -8.18 12.17
N ALA A 73 0.42 -8.45 10.93
CA ALA A 73 -0.84 -8.03 10.36
C ALA A 73 -1.24 -8.92 9.20
N HIS A 74 -2.52 -8.91 8.90
CA HIS A 74 -3.06 -9.40 7.65
C HIS A 74 -3.09 -8.24 6.65
N PHE A 75 -2.71 -8.52 5.40
CA PHE A 75 -2.69 -7.51 4.35
C PHE A 75 -3.69 -7.86 3.25
N ASP A 76 -4.49 -6.89 2.87
CA ASP A 76 -5.28 -6.94 1.65
C ASP A 76 -4.59 -6.06 0.62
N THR A 77 -4.32 -6.61 -0.57
CA THR A 77 -3.58 -5.91 -1.61
C THR A 77 -4.45 -5.77 -2.86
N TYR A 78 -4.44 -4.59 -3.44
CA TYR A 78 -5.24 -4.27 -4.61
C TYR A 78 -4.34 -3.66 -5.69
N PRO A 79 -4.16 -4.32 -6.84
CA PRO A 79 -3.43 -3.69 -7.93
C PRO A 79 -4.23 -2.51 -8.46
N LEU A 80 -3.54 -1.43 -8.77
CA LEU A 80 -4.17 -0.19 -9.21
C LEU A 80 -3.71 0.15 -10.61
N VAL A 81 -4.56 0.85 -11.34
CA VAL A 81 -4.25 1.39 -12.67
C VAL A 81 -4.19 2.90 -12.57
N ASP A 82 -3.20 3.50 -13.22
CA ASP A 82 -3.09 4.94 -13.33
C ASP A 82 -4.34 5.50 -14.03
N VAL A 83 -4.88 6.59 -13.49
CA VAL A 83 -6.05 7.26 -14.03
C VAL A 83 -5.85 7.64 -15.51
N GLU A 84 -4.66 8.11 -15.88
CA GLU A 84 -4.39 8.50 -17.26
C GLU A 84 -4.44 7.30 -18.21
N ALA A 85 -3.96 6.14 -17.78
CA ALA A 85 -4.08 4.90 -18.56
C ALA A 85 -5.54 4.50 -18.75
N THR A 86 -6.36 4.63 -17.70
CA THR A 86 -7.78 4.35 -17.76
C THR A 86 -8.51 5.31 -18.72
N LYS A 87 -8.16 6.59 -18.65
CA LYS A 87 -8.73 7.59 -19.58
C LYS A 87 -8.42 7.27 -21.04
N ARG A 88 -7.17 6.86 -21.33
CA ARG A 88 -6.78 6.47 -22.67
C ARG A 88 -7.57 5.26 -23.18
N MET A 89 -7.77 4.27 -22.31
CA MET A 89 -8.53 3.09 -22.65
C MET A 89 -9.99 3.44 -22.96
N LEU A 90 -10.61 4.29 -22.14
CA LEU A 90 -11.98 4.73 -22.34
C LEU A 90 -12.12 5.52 -23.64
N ALA A 91 -11.17 6.41 -23.94
CA ALA A 91 -11.17 7.18 -25.18
C ALA A 91 -11.09 6.25 -26.40
N ALA A 92 -10.26 5.22 -26.34
CA ALA A 92 -10.14 4.22 -27.40
C ALA A 92 -11.45 3.44 -27.59
N GLN A 93 -12.14 3.08 -26.51
CA GLN A 93 -13.42 2.37 -26.57
C GLN A 93 -14.51 3.27 -27.19
N VAL A 94 -14.56 4.54 -26.82
CA VAL A 94 -15.51 5.49 -27.42
C VAL A 94 -15.25 5.65 -28.91
N ALA A 95 -13.99 5.81 -29.31
CA ALA A 95 -13.64 5.94 -30.73
C ALA A 95 -14.03 4.69 -31.52
N ALA A 96 -13.84 3.50 -30.97
CA ALA A 96 -14.23 2.24 -31.61
C ALA A 96 -15.75 2.15 -31.83
N LYS A 97 -16.55 2.63 -30.88
CA LYS A 97 -18.01 2.62 -31.00
C LYS A 97 -18.54 3.59 -32.03
N LYS A 98 -17.81 4.64 -32.36
CA LYS A 98 -18.24 5.64 -33.35
C LYS A 98 -18.09 5.16 -34.79
N LYS A 99 -17.44 4.04 -34.98
CA LYS A 99 -17.32 3.41 -36.30
C LYS A 99 -18.50 2.48 -36.55
#